data_981d0232f0f017765f6a0ad47900759c
#
_entry.id   981d0232f0f017765f6a0ad47900759c
#
_cell.length_a   1.000
_cell.length_b   1.000
_cell.length_c   1.000
_cell.angle_alpha   90.00
_cell.angle_beta   90.00
_cell.angle_gamma   90.00
#
_symmetry.space_group_name_H-M   'P 1'
#
loop_
_entity.id
_entity.type
_entity.pdbx_description
1 polymer ?
#
loop_
_entity_poly.entity_id
_entity_poly.type
_entity_poly.pdbx_seq_one_letter_code
_entity_poly.pdbx_strand_id
1 'polypeptide(L)'
;MGTDILEIRAHVCEMIAAERAILAPVAVQLRSIEGEDLPQARWLLERLAHTLNAHIDELTEHLGRLGGEAPSRKYAPETLAGELMNTAARSLNAHTLARSLRNYYTALSLAHAAELMLETDARAHGYSSTAAMATRHREEIATLLSGIRELLPQAIKEEIGQVEIAT
;
A
#
# COMPACT_ATOMS: atom_id res chain seq x y z
N MET A 1 11.45 -19.31 -21.99
CA MET A 1 11.05 -19.84 -20.66
C MET A 1 11.89 -19.30 -19.48
N GLY A 2 13.16 -18.95 -19.64
CA GLY A 2 13.98 -18.44 -18.52
C GLY A 2 13.81 -16.96 -18.21
N THR A 3 13.46 -16.13 -19.19
CA THR A 3 13.35 -14.69 -19.04
C THR A 3 12.04 -14.31 -18.32
N ASP A 4 10.95 -14.96 -18.66
CA ASP A 4 9.60 -14.67 -18.17
C ASP A 4 9.46 -14.85 -16.65
N ILE A 5 10.07 -15.92 -16.09
CA ILE A 5 10.03 -16.13 -14.64
C ILE A 5 10.85 -15.09 -13.87
N LEU A 6 11.92 -14.58 -14.48
CA LEU A 6 12.73 -13.52 -13.85
C LEU A 6 11.96 -12.19 -13.79
N GLU A 7 11.18 -11.87 -14.80
CA GLU A 7 10.31 -10.70 -14.84
C GLU A 7 9.20 -10.81 -13.80
N ILE A 8 8.51 -11.95 -13.73
CA ILE A 8 7.49 -12.21 -12.70
C ILE A 8 8.08 -12.09 -11.28
N ARG A 9 9.26 -12.67 -11.04
CA ARG A 9 9.96 -12.54 -9.74
C ARG A 9 10.28 -11.08 -9.42
N ALA A 10 10.75 -10.32 -10.40
CA ALA A 10 11.07 -8.90 -10.24
C ALA A 10 9.82 -8.12 -9.83
N HIS A 11 8.69 -8.31 -10.53
CA HIS A 11 7.41 -7.67 -10.20
C HIS A 11 6.93 -8.05 -8.78
N VAL A 12 6.98 -9.34 -8.40
CA VAL A 12 6.62 -9.76 -7.03
C VAL A 12 7.53 -9.12 -5.99
N CYS A 13 8.84 -9.01 -6.25
CA CYS A 13 9.77 -8.30 -5.37
C CYS A 13 9.41 -6.81 -5.23
N GLU A 14 9.06 -6.15 -6.33
CA GLU A 14 8.61 -4.75 -6.32
C GLU A 14 7.34 -4.56 -5.50
N MET A 15 6.37 -5.47 -5.60
CA MET A 15 5.14 -5.41 -4.80
C MET A 15 5.41 -5.56 -3.31
N ILE A 16 6.24 -6.53 -2.90
CA ILE A 16 6.67 -6.69 -1.49
C ILE A 16 7.27 -5.39 -0.95
N ALA A 17 8.13 -4.76 -1.74
CA ALA A 17 8.78 -3.53 -1.32
C ALA A 17 7.82 -2.34 -1.28
N ALA A 18 6.94 -2.22 -2.26
CA ALA A 18 5.93 -1.19 -2.36
C ALA A 18 4.98 -1.23 -1.15
N GLU A 19 4.45 -2.40 -0.82
CA GLU A 19 3.53 -2.56 0.30
C GLU A 19 4.21 -2.34 1.66
N ARG A 20 5.46 -2.79 1.83
CA ARG A 20 6.26 -2.45 3.01
C ARG A 20 6.46 -0.95 3.17
N ALA A 21 6.67 -0.23 2.07
CA ALA A 21 6.84 1.22 2.08
C ALA A 21 5.54 1.93 2.51
N ILE A 22 4.38 1.45 2.07
CA ILE A 22 3.07 1.99 2.47
C ILE A 22 2.78 1.65 3.94
N LEU A 23 3.11 0.46 4.39
CA LEU A 23 2.85 -0.01 5.76
C LEU A 23 3.66 0.75 6.81
N ALA A 24 4.90 1.13 6.51
CA ALA A 24 5.80 1.74 7.48
C ALA A 24 5.23 2.99 8.18
N PRO A 25 4.61 3.98 7.50
CA PRO A 25 4.02 5.14 8.15
C PRO A 25 2.69 4.86 8.85
N VAL A 26 1.98 3.78 8.54
CA VAL A 26 0.67 3.46 9.14
C VAL A 26 0.79 3.26 10.65
N ALA A 27 1.81 2.54 11.11
CA ALA A 27 2.05 2.31 12.54
C ALA A 27 2.34 3.62 13.30
N VAL A 28 2.99 4.59 12.67
CA VAL A 28 3.24 5.92 13.23
C VAL A 28 1.92 6.69 13.33
N GLN A 29 1.13 6.67 12.26
CA GLN A 29 -0.17 7.35 12.21
C GLN A 29 -1.16 6.78 13.25
N LEU A 30 -1.22 5.47 13.42
CA LEU A 30 -2.06 4.84 14.45
C LEU A 30 -1.69 5.32 15.86
N ARG A 31 -0.40 5.48 16.16
CA ARG A 31 0.04 6.05 17.44
C ARG A 31 -0.31 7.53 17.56
N SER A 32 -0.24 8.31 16.49
CA SER A 32 -0.53 9.74 16.52
C SER A 32 -2.00 10.05 16.80
N ILE A 33 -2.91 9.14 16.44
CA ILE A 33 -4.35 9.28 16.73
C ILE A 33 -4.79 8.49 17.97
N GLU A 34 -3.83 7.98 18.75
CA GLU A 34 -4.13 7.28 19.99
C GLU A 34 -4.67 8.27 21.03
N GLY A 35 -5.89 8.00 21.53
CA GLY A 35 -6.59 8.90 22.45
C GLY A 35 -7.47 9.96 21.79
N GLU A 36 -7.44 10.09 20.46
CA GLU A 36 -8.40 10.90 19.72
C GLU A 36 -9.70 10.12 19.46
N ASP A 37 -10.84 10.83 19.43
CA ASP A 37 -12.15 10.23 19.13
C ASP A 37 -12.36 10.11 17.60
N LEU A 38 -11.54 9.27 16.98
CA LEU A 38 -11.51 9.01 15.53
C LEU A 38 -11.68 7.52 15.21
N PRO A 39 -12.80 6.88 15.61
CA PRO A 39 -12.95 5.43 15.52
C PRO A 39 -12.91 4.91 14.08
N GLN A 40 -13.46 5.67 13.13
CA GLN A 40 -13.48 5.28 11.72
C GLN A 40 -12.08 5.34 11.09
N ALA A 41 -11.30 6.37 11.41
CA ALA A 41 -9.93 6.50 10.96
C ALA A 41 -9.04 5.39 11.54
N ARG A 42 -9.17 5.11 12.82
CA ARG A 42 -8.46 4.01 13.49
C ARG A 42 -8.79 2.68 12.83
N TRP A 43 -10.06 2.36 12.66
CA TRP A 43 -10.50 1.12 12.02
C TRP A 43 -9.94 0.97 10.60
N LEU A 44 -9.98 2.05 9.80
CA LEU A 44 -9.45 2.03 8.43
C LEU A 44 -7.94 1.79 8.39
N LEU A 45 -7.17 2.46 9.27
CA LEU A 45 -5.72 2.30 9.35
C LEU A 45 -5.31 0.91 9.87
N GLU A 46 -6.04 0.37 10.84
CA GLU A 46 -5.83 -1.00 11.33
C GLU A 46 -6.12 -2.02 10.22
N ARG A 47 -7.21 -1.83 9.47
CA ARG A 47 -7.55 -2.67 8.32
C ARG A 47 -6.48 -2.57 7.23
N LEU A 48 -6.00 -1.36 6.92
CA LEU A 48 -4.91 -1.14 5.98
C LEU A 48 -3.65 -1.90 6.40
N ALA A 49 -3.26 -1.78 7.67
CA ALA A 49 -2.10 -2.49 8.20
C ALA A 49 -2.27 -4.02 8.12
N HIS A 50 -3.43 -4.54 8.49
CA HIS A 50 -3.73 -5.96 8.43
C HIS A 50 -3.67 -6.51 7.00
N THR A 51 -4.33 -5.83 6.05
CA THR A 51 -4.37 -6.24 4.64
C THR A 51 -2.97 -6.26 4.03
N LEU A 52 -2.19 -5.18 4.19
CA LEU A 52 -0.84 -5.12 3.63
C LEU A 52 0.12 -6.14 4.25
N ASN A 53 0.03 -6.42 5.56
CA ASN A 53 0.83 -7.49 6.16
C ASN A 53 0.47 -8.86 5.55
N ALA A 54 -0.81 -9.17 5.37
CA ALA A 54 -1.25 -10.42 4.76
C ALA A 54 -0.75 -10.57 3.31
N HIS A 55 -0.81 -9.47 2.53
CA HIS A 55 -0.27 -9.45 1.17
C HIS A 55 1.25 -9.69 1.14
N ILE A 56 2.00 -8.99 2.00
CA ILE A 56 3.46 -9.13 2.08
C ILE A 56 3.85 -10.57 2.42
N ASP A 57 3.15 -11.20 3.35
CA ASP A 57 3.39 -12.59 3.74
C ASP A 57 3.11 -13.54 2.57
N GLU A 58 1.96 -13.37 1.89
CA GLU A 58 1.59 -14.19 0.74
C GLU A 58 2.54 -13.99 -0.45
N LEU A 59 2.89 -12.75 -0.78
CA LEU A 59 3.86 -12.42 -1.83
C LEU A 59 5.23 -13.03 -1.54
N THR A 60 5.68 -12.98 -0.27
CA THR A 60 6.97 -13.55 0.17
C THR A 60 6.98 -15.06 0.02
N GLU A 61 5.91 -15.75 0.45
CA GLU A 61 5.77 -17.20 0.28
C GLU A 61 5.71 -17.57 -1.21
N HIS A 62 4.93 -16.81 -2.00
CA HIS A 62 4.80 -17.04 -3.43
C HIS A 62 6.13 -16.86 -4.17
N LEU A 63 6.89 -15.82 -3.84
CA LEU A 63 8.22 -15.59 -4.38
C LEU A 63 9.16 -16.77 -4.09
N GLY A 64 9.12 -17.32 -2.87
CA GLY A 64 9.85 -18.53 -2.51
C GLY A 64 9.48 -19.73 -3.39
N ARG A 65 8.20 -19.94 -3.67
CA ARG A 65 7.71 -20.99 -4.59
C ARG A 65 8.22 -20.80 -6.02
N LEU A 66 8.40 -19.58 -6.46
CA LEU A 66 9.01 -19.24 -7.73
C LEU A 66 10.54 -19.37 -7.73
N GLY A 67 11.16 -19.71 -6.59
CA GLY A 67 12.62 -19.84 -6.41
C GLY A 67 13.33 -18.47 -6.31
N GLY A 68 12.64 -17.43 -5.89
CA GLY A 68 13.18 -16.12 -5.56
C GLY A 68 13.40 -15.94 -4.06
N GLU A 69 14.12 -14.88 -3.69
CA GLU A 69 14.31 -14.46 -2.30
C GLU A 69 13.69 -13.08 -2.08
N ALA A 70 13.10 -12.90 -0.91
CA ALA A 70 12.50 -11.62 -0.54
C ALA A 70 13.56 -10.51 -0.57
N PRO A 71 13.22 -9.34 -1.14
CA PRO A 71 14.18 -8.27 -1.32
C PRO A 71 14.71 -7.75 0.01
N SER A 72 16.03 -7.54 0.08
CA SER A 72 16.65 -6.78 1.17
C SER A 72 16.24 -5.30 1.07
N ARG A 73 16.15 -4.59 2.21
CA ARG A 73 15.60 -3.23 2.37
C ARG A 73 16.16 -2.10 1.48
N LYS A 74 17.06 -2.37 0.53
CA LYS A 74 17.68 -1.34 -0.32
C LYS A 74 17.09 -1.37 -1.73
N TYR A 75 16.24 -0.40 -2.04
CA TYR A 75 15.72 -0.17 -3.39
C TYR A 75 16.25 1.12 -3.98
N ALA A 76 16.46 1.11 -5.30
CA ALA A 76 16.80 2.31 -6.04
C ALA A 76 15.58 3.27 -6.08
N PRO A 77 15.79 4.59 -5.93
CA PRO A 77 14.69 5.56 -5.91
C PRO A 77 13.88 5.65 -7.23
N GLU A 78 14.39 5.05 -8.29
CA GLU A 78 13.80 5.05 -9.64
C GLU A 78 12.82 3.89 -9.86
N THR A 79 12.66 3.01 -8.87
CA THR A 79 11.70 1.91 -8.92
C THR A 79 10.33 2.35 -8.38
N LEU A 80 9.27 1.61 -8.74
CA LEU A 80 7.93 1.81 -8.17
C LEU A 80 7.98 1.84 -6.63
N ALA A 81 8.75 0.94 -6.02
CA ALA A 81 8.96 0.90 -4.57
C ALA A 81 9.61 2.20 -4.06
N GLY A 82 10.57 2.78 -4.79
CA GLY A 82 11.19 4.06 -4.44
C GLY A 82 10.21 5.23 -4.51
N GLU A 83 9.37 5.29 -5.54
CA GLU A 83 8.30 6.29 -5.67
C GLU A 83 7.27 6.18 -4.55
N LEU A 84 6.87 4.95 -4.22
CA LEU A 84 5.96 4.68 -3.11
C LEU A 84 6.59 5.00 -1.76
N MET A 85 7.87 4.69 -1.55
CA MET A 85 8.60 5.10 -0.35
C MET A 85 8.63 6.62 -0.19
N ASN A 86 8.89 7.37 -1.26
CA ASN A 86 8.87 8.83 -1.24
C ASN A 86 7.47 9.38 -0.94
N THR A 87 6.43 8.75 -1.47
CA THR A 87 5.04 9.14 -1.22
C THR A 87 4.62 8.79 0.20
N ALA A 88 4.98 7.62 0.70
CA ALA A 88 4.71 7.18 2.07
C ALA A 88 5.51 7.98 3.10
N ALA A 89 6.77 8.34 2.82
CA ALA A 89 7.58 9.20 3.69
C ALA A 89 6.95 10.60 3.90
N ARG A 90 6.20 11.10 2.90
CA ARG A 90 5.41 12.33 3.04
C ARG A 90 4.27 12.17 4.06
N SER A 91 3.76 10.96 4.27
CA SER A 91 2.76 10.69 5.31
C SER A 91 3.35 10.79 6.72
N LEU A 92 4.63 10.44 6.91
CA LEU A 92 5.33 10.62 8.18
C LEU A 92 5.48 12.11 8.57
N ASN A 93 5.56 12.99 7.57
CA ASN A 93 5.66 14.43 7.75
C ASN A 93 4.29 15.15 7.61
N ALA A 94 3.20 14.39 7.48
CA ALA A 94 1.87 14.95 7.42
C ALA A 94 1.42 15.32 8.84
N HIS A 95 1.14 16.61 9.04
CA HIS A 95 0.70 17.12 10.34
C HIS A 95 -0.79 16.87 10.61
N THR A 96 -1.53 16.33 9.63
CA THR A 96 -2.98 16.15 9.72
C THR A 96 -3.41 14.79 9.14
N LEU A 97 -4.52 14.26 9.66
CA LEU A 97 -5.11 13.01 9.20
C LEU A 97 -5.50 13.09 7.72
N ALA A 98 -6.11 14.22 7.28
CA ALA A 98 -6.53 14.38 5.88
C ALA A 98 -5.35 14.29 4.90
N ARG A 99 -4.21 14.87 5.24
CA ARG A 99 -2.99 14.76 4.42
C ARG A 99 -2.44 13.35 4.38
N SER A 100 -2.45 12.66 5.53
CA SER A 100 -2.03 11.26 5.60
C SER A 100 -2.91 10.37 4.73
N LEU A 101 -4.24 10.50 4.84
CA LEU A 101 -5.20 9.75 4.03
C LEU A 101 -5.02 10.00 2.52
N ARG A 102 -4.82 11.25 2.11
CA ARG A 102 -4.51 11.59 0.72
C ARG A 102 -3.24 10.88 0.22
N ASN A 103 -2.19 10.84 1.04
CA ASN A 103 -0.93 10.21 0.67
C ASN A 103 -1.09 8.68 0.58
N TYR A 104 -1.83 8.06 1.51
CA TYR A 104 -2.19 6.63 1.42
C TYR A 104 -3.02 6.33 0.18
N TYR A 105 -4.00 7.18 -0.15
CA TYR A 105 -4.79 7.04 -1.38
C TYR A 105 -3.89 7.02 -2.62
N THR A 106 -2.94 7.95 -2.72
CA THR A 106 -2.01 8.03 -3.84
C THR A 106 -1.12 6.78 -3.91
N ALA A 107 -0.53 6.35 -2.79
CA ALA A 107 0.35 5.20 -2.74
C ALA A 107 -0.40 3.89 -3.06
N LEU A 108 -1.60 3.69 -2.51
CA LEU A 108 -2.44 2.53 -2.82
C LEU A 108 -2.93 2.53 -4.28
N SER A 109 -3.19 3.70 -4.88
CA SER A 109 -3.55 3.78 -6.30
C SER A 109 -2.42 3.30 -7.21
N LEU A 110 -1.16 3.63 -6.87
CA LEU A 110 0.01 3.12 -7.56
C LEU A 110 0.19 1.60 -7.35
N ALA A 111 0.03 1.11 -6.12
CA ALA A 111 0.08 -0.32 -5.82
C ALA A 111 -1.02 -1.08 -6.58
N HIS A 112 -2.25 -0.54 -6.62
CA HIS A 112 -3.36 -1.12 -7.40
C HIS A 112 -3.02 -1.25 -8.89
N ALA A 113 -2.39 -0.23 -9.49
CA ALA A 113 -1.96 -0.29 -10.89
C ALA A 113 -0.84 -1.32 -11.09
N ALA A 114 0.09 -1.43 -10.15
CA ALA A 114 1.17 -2.41 -10.21
C ALA A 114 0.66 -3.85 -10.09
N GLU A 115 -0.34 -4.12 -9.23
CA GLU A 115 -1.01 -5.42 -9.17
C GLU A 115 -1.73 -5.77 -10.48
N LEU A 116 -2.35 -4.79 -11.15
CA LEU A 116 -2.94 -5.00 -12.47
C LEU A 116 -1.89 -5.37 -13.52
N MET A 117 -0.71 -4.75 -13.47
CA MET A 117 0.41 -5.10 -14.36
C MET A 117 0.91 -6.52 -14.08
N LEU A 118 1.12 -6.88 -12.81
CA LEU A 118 1.53 -8.23 -12.41
C LEU A 118 0.49 -9.28 -12.84
N GLU A 119 -0.80 -9.01 -12.64
CA GLU A 119 -1.90 -9.88 -13.06
C GLU A 119 -1.86 -10.12 -14.58
N THR A 120 -1.71 -9.04 -15.36
CA THR A 120 -1.71 -9.09 -16.83
C THR A 120 -0.50 -9.87 -17.36
N ASP A 121 0.67 -9.57 -16.83
CA ASP A 121 1.93 -10.22 -17.21
C ASP A 121 1.94 -11.71 -16.83
N ALA A 122 1.50 -12.03 -15.62
CA ALA A 122 1.39 -13.41 -15.17
C ALA A 122 0.41 -14.24 -16.02
N ARG A 123 -0.72 -13.66 -16.46
CA ARG A 123 -1.65 -14.31 -17.38
C ARG A 123 -1.03 -14.55 -18.75
N ALA A 124 -0.34 -13.56 -19.30
CA ALA A 124 0.31 -13.66 -20.60
C ALA A 124 1.35 -14.79 -20.66
N HIS A 125 2.05 -15.03 -19.54
CA HIS A 125 3.07 -16.06 -19.42
C HIS A 125 2.59 -17.40 -18.80
N GLY A 126 1.30 -17.53 -18.50
CA GLY A 126 0.72 -18.78 -17.98
C GLY A 126 0.94 -19.03 -16.48
N TYR A 127 1.34 -18.02 -15.73
CA TYR A 127 1.49 -18.08 -14.25
C TYR A 127 0.15 -17.84 -13.54
N SER A 128 -0.78 -18.77 -13.69
CA SER A 128 -2.17 -18.62 -13.23
C SER A 128 -2.30 -18.37 -11.72
N SER A 129 -1.44 -18.96 -10.90
CA SER A 129 -1.43 -18.74 -9.45
C SER A 129 -0.99 -17.33 -9.08
N THR A 130 0.01 -16.77 -9.77
CA THR A 130 0.45 -15.38 -9.61
C THR A 130 -0.67 -14.42 -10.04
N ALA A 131 -1.29 -14.68 -11.19
CA ALA A 131 -2.39 -13.86 -11.67
C ALA A 131 -3.59 -13.85 -10.69
N ALA A 132 -3.97 -15.00 -10.16
CA ALA A 132 -5.07 -15.10 -9.18
C ALA A 132 -4.75 -14.36 -7.87
N MET A 133 -3.52 -14.43 -7.39
CA MET A 133 -3.05 -13.70 -6.23
C MET A 133 -3.13 -12.18 -6.48
N ALA A 134 -2.56 -11.70 -7.57
CA ALA A 134 -2.56 -10.29 -7.94
C ALA A 134 -3.98 -9.73 -8.12
N THR A 135 -4.90 -10.51 -8.73
CA THR A 135 -6.32 -10.13 -8.84
C THR A 135 -6.92 -9.87 -7.45
N ARG A 136 -6.73 -10.80 -6.51
CA ARG A 136 -7.29 -10.69 -5.16
C ARG A 136 -6.70 -9.49 -4.41
N HIS A 137 -5.38 -9.32 -4.41
CA HIS A 137 -4.71 -8.17 -3.77
C HIS A 137 -5.24 -6.85 -4.34
N ARG A 138 -5.37 -6.75 -5.65
CA ARG A 138 -5.92 -5.58 -6.33
C ARG A 138 -7.34 -5.24 -5.87
N GLU A 139 -8.22 -6.24 -5.71
CA GLU A 139 -9.59 -6.06 -5.23
C GLU A 139 -9.63 -5.60 -3.77
N GLU A 140 -8.75 -6.13 -2.92
CA GLU A 140 -8.61 -5.72 -1.53
C GLU A 140 -8.07 -4.29 -1.41
N ILE A 141 -7.08 -3.90 -2.24
CA ILE A 141 -6.60 -2.52 -2.33
C ILE A 141 -7.72 -1.57 -2.81
N ALA A 142 -8.54 -1.98 -3.78
CA ALA A 142 -9.67 -1.18 -4.24
C ALA A 142 -10.68 -0.91 -3.11
N THR A 143 -10.89 -1.88 -2.22
CA THR A 143 -11.73 -1.72 -1.03
C THR A 143 -11.15 -0.69 -0.05
N LEU A 144 -9.83 -0.73 0.18
CA LEU A 144 -9.14 0.26 1.02
C LEU A 144 -9.23 1.68 0.42
N LEU A 145 -9.03 1.80 -0.89
CA LEU A 145 -9.19 3.08 -1.61
C LEU A 145 -10.60 3.66 -1.45
N SER A 146 -11.63 2.81 -1.50
CA SER A 146 -13.02 3.25 -1.27
C SER A 146 -13.20 3.78 0.16
N GLY A 147 -12.69 3.07 1.16
CA GLY A 147 -12.76 3.50 2.56
C GLY A 147 -12.06 4.84 2.80
N ILE A 148 -10.87 5.05 2.21
CA ILE A 148 -10.18 6.35 2.31
C ILE A 148 -11.00 7.45 1.65
N ARG A 149 -11.58 7.20 0.47
CA ARG A 149 -12.39 8.20 -0.25
C ARG A 149 -13.64 8.61 0.54
N GLU A 150 -14.24 7.68 1.27
CA GLU A 150 -15.40 7.95 2.11
C GLU A 150 -15.03 8.76 3.36
N LEU A 151 -13.88 8.49 3.96
CA LEU A 151 -13.43 9.16 5.19
C LEU A 151 -12.79 10.55 4.93
N LEU A 152 -12.16 10.75 3.78
CA LEU A 152 -11.39 11.95 3.48
C LEU A 152 -12.18 13.27 3.61
N PRO A 153 -13.44 13.39 3.14
CA PRO A 153 -14.23 14.61 3.31
C PRO A 153 -14.49 14.97 4.78
N GLN A 154 -14.69 13.97 5.64
CA GLN A 154 -14.88 14.19 7.06
C GLN A 154 -13.59 14.68 7.72
N ALA A 155 -12.47 14.03 7.45
CA ALA A 155 -11.16 14.44 7.96
C ALA A 155 -10.79 15.88 7.58
N ILE A 156 -11.15 16.32 6.35
CA ILE A 156 -10.94 17.70 5.92
C ILE A 156 -11.83 18.67 6.70
N LYS A 157 -13.10 18.35 6.95
CA LYS A 157 -14.01 19.21 7.71
C LYS A 157 -13.56 19.40 9.16
N GLU A 158 -13.07 18.34 9.79
CA GLU A 158 -12.53 18.38 11.16
C GLU A 158 -11.28 19.28 11.23
N GLU A 159 -10.39 19.19 10.22
CA GLU A 159 -9.20 20.03 10.11
C GLU A 159 -9.56 21.53 9.95
N ILE A 160 -10.55 21.87 9.12
CA ILE A 160 -11.03 23.25 8.94
C ILE A 160 -11.65 23.79 10.23
N GLY A 161 -12.49 23.01 10.90
CA GLY A 161 -13.13 23.42 12.16
C GLY A 161 -12.13 23.68 13.29
N GLN A 162 -11.03 22.97 13.34
CA GLN A 162 -9.95 23.19 14.32
C GLN A 162 -9.21 24.53 14.09
N VAL A 163 -9.06 24.95 12.84
CA VAL A 163 -8.42 26.25 12.48
C VAL A 163 -9.30 27.42 12.89
N GLU A 164 -10.62 27.32 12.73
CA GLU A 164 -11.57 28.39 13.10
C GLU A 164 -11.67 28.62 14.61
N ILE A 165 -11.43 27.59 15.43
CA ILE A 165 -11.45 27.71 16.91
C ILE A 165 -10.13 28.32 17.46
N ALA A 166 -9.05 28.20 16.70
CA ALA A 166 -7.71 28.68 17.10
C ALA A 166 -7.44 30.15 16.74
N THR A 167 -8.38 30.83 16.05
CA THR A 167 -8.32 32.24 15.67
C THR A 167 -9.27 33.09 16.49
#